data_2aca785c753f0251c9883c44d21783dc
#
_entry.id   2aca785c753f0251c9883c44d21783dc
#
_cell.length_a   1.000
_cell.length_b   1.000
_cell.length_c   1.000
_cell.angle_alpha   90.00
_cell.angle_beta   90.00
_cell.angle_gamma   90.00
#
_symmetry.space_group_name_H-M   'P 1'
#
loop_
_entity.id
_entity.type
_entity.pdbx_description
1 polymer ?
#
loop_
_entity_poly.entity_id
_entity_poly.type
_entity_poly.pdbx_seq_one_letter_code
_entity_poly.pdbx_strand_id
1 'polypeptide(L)'
;MNISKKEIYIFIDIVFSIMFAIIYLPFFYKNSINPLTNSEAISKVIQVIIFSGVYFSVTYGLLQLLFKEKIIKDERDYLINSKAYKLSYLIYNICLFWIIGHYLDGDSFINNGFEFDDSIIFILLIVITGVSIVKSSYQLYLYRTA
;
A
#
# COMPACT_ATOMS: atom_id res chain seq x y z
N MET A 1 17.62 -11.80 19.73
CA MET A 1 17.64 -11.08 18.45
C MET A 1 17.15 -9.65 18.75
N ASN A 2 18.06 -8.68 18.78
CA ASN A 2 17.68 -7.30 19.09
C ASN A 2 17.11 -6.66 17.81
N ILE A 3 15.82 -6.39 17.82
CA ILE A 3 15.14 -5.70 16.73
C ILE A 3 15.42 -4.20 16.88
N SER A 4 15.93 -3.57 15.84
CA SER A 4 16.20 -2.13 15.86
C SER A 4 14.90 -1.34 15.76
N LYS A 5 14.91 -0.11 16.30
CA LYS A 5 13.76 0.81 16.20
C LYS A 5 13.32 1.02 14.74
N LYS A 6 14.29 1.06 13.82
CA LYS A 6 14.04 1.22 12.37
C LYS A 6 13.28 0.02 11.79
N GLU A 7 13.66 -1.21 12.18
CA GLU A 7 12.96 -2.44 11.76
C GLU A 7 11.51 -2.47 12.27
N ILE A 8 11.28 -1.96 13.49
CA ILE A 8 9.92 -1.89 14.05
C ILE A 8 9.02 -0.97 13.20
N TYR A 9 9.51 0.18 12.74
CA TYR A 9 8.74 1.05 11.85
C TYR A 9 8.36 0.35 10.54
N ILE A 10 9.32 -0.37 9.93
CA ILE A 10 9.06 -1.14 8.71
C ILE A 10 8.03 -2.24 8.96
N PHE A 11 8.13 -2.90 10.12
CA PHE A 11 7.18 -3.94 10.50
C PHE A 11 5.75 -3.40 10.69
N ILE A 12 5.62 -2.19 11.26
CA ILE A 12 4.32 -1.50 11.38
C ILE A 12 3.72 -1.24 9.99
N ASP A 13 4.51 -0.81 9.02
CA ASP A 13 4.04 -0.58 7.64
C ASP A 13 3.57 -1.89 6.98
N ILE A 14 4.27 -3.01 7.21
CA ILE A 14 3.85 -4.33 6.72
C ILE A 14 2.53 -4.76 7.36
N VAL A 15 2.43 -4.65 8.68
CA VAL A 15 1.20 -5.01 9.42
C VAL A 15 0.03 -4.16 8.95
N PHE A 16 0.22 -2.86 8.76
CA PHE A 16 -0.81 -1.97 8.21
C PHE A 16 -1.28 -2.45 6.84
N SER A 17 -0.36 -2.75 5.93
CA SER A 17 -0.70 -3.20 4.57
C SER A 17 -1.48 -4.52 4.58
N ILE A 18 -1.11 -5.46 5.46
CA ILE A 18 -1.83 -6.73 5.64
C ILE A 18 -3.23 -6.49 6.22
N MET A 19 -3.34 -5.67 7.28
CA MET A 19 -4.64 -5.33 7.88
C MET A 19 -5.54 -4.64 6.87
N PHE A 20 -4.99 -3.70 6.09
CA PHE A 20 -5.71 -3.03 5.03
C PHE A 20 -6.23 -4.03 3.99
N ALA A 21 -5.38 -4.97 3.55
CA ALA A 21 -5.77 -6.00 2.60
C ALA A 21 -6.94 -6.86 3.15
N ILE A 22 -6.85 -7.32 4.39
CA ILE A 22 -7.86 -8.19 4.98
C ILE A 22 -9.21 -7.47 5.17
N ILE A 23 -9.18 -6.19 5.54
CA ILE A 23 -10.40 -5.43 5.87
C ILE A 23 -11.07 -4.88 4.61
N TYR A 24 -10.29 -4.30 3.69
CA TYR A 24 -10.84 -3.51 2.59
C TYR A 24 -10.90 -4.24 1.25
N LEU A 25 -9.94 -5.13 0.93
CA LEU A 25 -9.99 -5.84 -0.37
C LEU A 25 -11.26 -6.67 -0.55
N PRO A 26 -11.76 -7.44 0.44
CA PRO A 26 -13.01 -8.21 0.27
C PRO A 26 -14.22 -7.30 0.01
N PHE A 27 -14.24 -6.10 0.62
CA PHE A 27 -15.29 -5.13 0.40
C PHE A 27 -15.29 -4.63 -1.06
N PHE A 28 -14.14 -4.18 -1.56
CA PHE A 28 -14.02 -3.70 -2.94
C PHE A 28 -14.22 -4.81 -3.97
N TYR A 29 -13.79 -6.05 -3.67
CA TYR A 29 -14.08 -7.21 -4.51
C TYR A 29 -15.57 -7.47 -4.64
N LYS A 30 -16.32 -7.46 -3.53
CA LYS A 30 -17.78 -7.68 -3.55
C LYS A 30 -18.50 -6.59 -4.34
N ASN A 31 -18.02 -5.37 -4.29
CA ASN A 31 -18.63 -4.21 -4.96
C ASN A 31 -18.18 -4.05 -6.41
N SER A 32 -17.12 -4.73 -6.86
CA SER A 32 -16.82 -4.85 -8.29
C SER A 32 -17.88 -5.66 -9.05
N ILE A 33 -18.70 -6.45 -8.35
CA ILE A 33 -19.80 -7.21 -8.92
C ILE A 33 -21.14 -6.45 -8.82
N ASN A 34 -21.30 -5.62 -7.79
CA ASN A 34 -22.48 -4.78 -7.56
C ASN A 34 -22.04 -3.33 -7.35
N PRO A 35 -22.30 -2.42 -8.30
CA PRO A 35 -21.80 -1.04 -8.24
C PRO A 35 -22.29 -0.34 -6.96
N LEU A 36 -21.36 0.37 -6.32
CA LEU A 36 -21.64 1.17 -5.13
C LEU A 36 -22.42 2.44 -5.51
N THR A 37 -23.33 2.82 -4.63
CA THR A 37 -23.85 4.18 -4.70
C THR A 37 -22.75 5.19 -4.32
N ASN A 38 -22.78 6.40 -4.91
CA ASN A 38 -21.79 7.43 -4.62
C ASN A 38 -21.64 7.73 -3.12
N SER A 39 -22.72 7.68 -2.35
CA SER A 39 -22.71 7.89 -0.90
C SER A 39 -21.96 6.77 -0.15
N GLU A 40 -22.12 5.53 -0.56
CA GLU A 40 -21.42 4.37 0.03
C GLU A 40 -19.92 4.41 -0.29
N ALA A 41 -19.56 4.75 -1.54
CA ALA A 41 -18.17 4.92 -1.94
C ALA A 41 -17.46 6.00 -1.12
N ILE A 42 -18.08 7.19 -0.97
CA ILE A 42 -17.53 8.29 -0.17
C ILE A 42 -17.39 7.87 1.30
N SER A 43 -18.41 7.22 1.87
CA SER A 43 -18.36 6.74 3.25
C SER A 43 -17.18 5.78 3.48
N LYS A 44 -16.91 4.88 2.52
CA LYS A 44 -15.79 3.93 2.61
C LYS A 44 -14.43 4.62 2.48
N VAL A 45 -14.29 5.60 1.60
CA VAL A 45 -13.06 6.40 1.49
C VAL A 45 -12.78 7.13 2.82
N ILE A 46 -13.80 7.74 3.43
CA ILE A 46 -13.67 8.39 4.73
C ILE A 46 -13.25 7.38 5.81
N GLN A 47 -13.85 6.19 5.85
CA GLN A 47 -13.46 5.12 6.78
C GLN A 47 -11.99 4.71 6.61
N VAL A 48 -11.50 4.58 5.38
CA VAL A 48 -10.09 4.28 5.08
C VAL A 48 -9.17 5.37 5.62
N ILE A 49 -9.51 6.65 5.39
CA ILE A 49 -8.71 7.79 5.86
C ILE A 49 -8.65 7.80 7.40
N ILE A 50 -9.81 7.65 8.06
CA ILE A 50 -9.88 7.62 9.53
C ILE A 50 -9.09 6.42 10.08
N PHE A 51 -9.29 5.23 9.54
CA PHE A 51 -8.57 4.02 9.94
C PHE A 51 -7.06 4.20 9.82
N SER A 52 -6.58 4.71 8.68
CA SER A 52 -5.16 4.97 8.46
C SER A 52 -4.60 6.01 9.42
N GLY A 53 -5.33 7.12 9.61
CA GLY A 53 -4.94 8.19 10.53
C GLY A 53 -4.84 7.71 11.98
N VAL A 54 -5.84 6.97 12.46
CA VAL A 54 -5.86 6.40 13.81
C VAL A 54 -4.72 5.37 13.98
N TYR A 55 -4.57 4.44 13.03
CA TYR A 55 -3.53 3.42 13.09
C TYR A 55 -2.13 4.04 13.22
N PHE A 56 -1.77 4.94 12.33
CA PHE A 56 -0.43 5.56 12.35
C PHE A 56 -0.23 6.49 13.55
N SER A 57 -1.25 7.24 13.95
CA SER A 57 -1.16 8.11 15.13
C SER A 57 -0.91 7.30 16.40
N VAL A 58 -1.66 6.20 16.59
CA VAL A 58 -1.52 5.34 17.77
C VAL A 58 -0.19 4.61 17.75
N THR A 59 0.17 3.96 16.63
CA THR A 59 1.39 3.16 16.55
C THR A 59 2.66 4.00 16.67
N TYR A 60 2.72 5.13 15.98
CA TYR A 60 3.89 6.02 16.07
C TYR A 60 3.95 6.76 17.40
N GLY A 61 2.80 7.14 17.96
CA GLY A 61 2.73 7.71 19.32
C GLY A 61 3.26 6.74 20.37
N LEU A 62 2.82 5.48 20.33
CA LEU A 62 3.33 4.44 21.23
C LEU A 62 4.83 4.19 21.06
N LEU A 63 5.33 4.18 19.82
CA LEU A 63 6.76 4.02 19.57
C LEU A 63 7.59 5.17 20.14
N GLN A 64 7.10 6.40 20.03
CA GLN A 64 7.79 7.56 20.62
C GLN A 64 7.84 7.51 22.15
N LEU A 65 6.78 6.99 22.78
CA LEU A 65 6.74 6.81 24.23
C LEU A 65 7.67 5.68 24.71
N LEU A 66 7.73 4.57 23.96
CA LEU A 66 8.55 3.40 24.32
C LEU A 66 10.05 3.63 24.05
N PHE A 67 10.37 4.34 22.96
CA PHE A 67 11.74 4.58 22.54
C PHE A 67 12.07 6.08 22.60
N LYS A 68 12.63 6.53 23.72
CA LYS A 68 13.03 7.94 23.93
C LYS A 68 14.16 8.42 23.03
N GLU A 69 14.93 7.50 22.44
CA GLU A 69 16.05 7.84 21.57
C GLU A 69 15.58 8.36 20.20
N LYS A 70 16.15 9.46 19.75
CA LYS A 70 15.93 9.98 18.38
C LYS A 70 16.55 9.01 17.36
N ILE A 71 15.80 8.70 16.31
CA ILE A 71 16.35 7.94 15.18
C ILE A 71 17.28 8.87 14.42
N ILE A 72 18.56 8.58 14.48
CA ILE A 72 19.57 9.24 13.63
C ILE A 72 19.60 8.45 12.31
N LYS A 73 19.24 9.11 11.22
CA LYS A 73 19.34 8.53 9.88
C LYS A 73 20.79 8.70 9.42
N ASP A 74 21.44 7.60 9.06
CA ASP A 74 22.78 7.57 8.49
C ASP A 74 22.72 7.37 6.96
N GLU A 75 23.87 7.45 6.31
CA GLU A 75 23.98 7.26 4.85
C GLU A 75 23.49 5.88 4.41
N ARG A 76 23.71 4.86 5.23
CA ARG A 76 23.23 3.50 4.98
C ARG A 76 21.71 3.45 4.91
N ASP A 77 21.00 4.16 5.81
CA ASP A 77 19.55 4.24 5.78
C ASP A 77 19.02 4.85 4.49
N TYR A 78 19.68 5.92 4.02
CA TYR A 78 19.31 6.55 2.73
C TYR A 78 19.51 5.59 1.57
N LEU A 79 20.60 4.83 1.55
CA LEU A 79 20.89 3.85 0.50
C LEU A 79 19.85 2.71 0.51
N ILE A 80 19.52 2.17 1.68
CA ILE A 80 18.51 1.11 1.82
C ILE A 80 17.15 1.61 1.35
N ASN A 81 16.74 2.78 1.83
CA ASN A 81 15.49 3.40 1.42
C ASN A 81 15.44 3.64 -0.10
N SER A 82 16.50 4.20 -0.66
CA SER A 82 16.58 4.46 -2.10
C SER A 82 16.43 3.18 -2.93
N LYS A 83 17.11 2.10 -2.53
CA LYS A 83 16.99 0.79 -3.21
C LYS A 83 15.57 0.23 -3.11
N ALA A 84 14.95 0.30 -1.94
CA ALA A 84 13.58 -0.18 -1.73
C ALA A 84 12.56 0.63 -2.55
N TYR A 85 12.71 1.95 -2.61
CA TYR A 85 11.85 2.80 -3.43
C TYR A 85 12.05 2.59 -4.93
N LYS A 86 13.29 2.41 -5.40
CA LYS A 86 13.56 2.10 -6.82
C LYS A 86 12.90 0.80 -7.26
N LEU A 87 12.99 -0.25 -6.44
CA LEU A 87 12.32 -1.53 -6.70
C LEU A 87 10.80 -1.34 -6.76
N SER A 88 10.22 -0.66 -5.78
CA SER A 88 8.79 -0.40 -5.73
C SER A 88 8.29 0.37 -6.93
N TYR A 89 9.03 1.42 -7.31
CA TYR A 89 8.70 2.24 -8.48
C TYR A 89 8.70 1.42 -9.77
N LEU A 90 9.69 0.53 -9.93
CA LEU A 90 9.76 -0.35 -11.09
C LEU A 90 8.56 -1.31 -11.14
N ILE A 91 8.24 -1.96 -10.02
CA ILE A 91 7.09 -2.87 -9.93
C ILE A 91 5.80 -2.11 -10.20
N TYR A 92 5.65 -0.91 -9.63
CA TYR A 92 4.48 -0.05 -9.84
C TYR A 92 4.26 0.26 -11.32
N ASN A 93 5.32 0.68 -12.02
CA ASN A 93 5.23 0.99 -13.44
C ASN A 93 4.85 -0.24 -14.26
N ILE A 94 5.47 -1.41 -13.99
CA ILE A 94 5.11 -2.65 -14.69
C ILE A 94 3.63 -2.99 -14.49
N CYS A 95 3.14 -2.93 -13.25
CA CYS A 95 1.73 -3.19 -12.95
C CYS A 95 0.79 -2.20 -13.63
N LEU A 96 1.14 -0.90 -13.63
CA LEU A 96 0.33 0.13 -14.28
C LEU A 96 0.29 -0.05 -15.80
N PHE A 97 1.42 -0.33 -16.43
CA PHE A 97 1.45 -0.62 -17.88
C PHE A 97 0.64 -1.87 -18.23
N TRP A 98 0.71 -2.90 -17.37
CA TRP A 98 -0.10 -4.10 -17.55
C TRP A 98 -1.60 -3.81 -17.45
N ILE A 99 -2.02 -3.01 -16.47
CA ILE A 99 -3.41 -2.57 -16.32
C ILE A 99 -3.87 -1.79 -17.55
N ILE A 100 -3.07 -0.79 -17.95
CA ILE A 100 -3.38 0.04 -19.14
C ILE A 100 -3.49 -0.85 -20.39
N GLY A 101 -2.53 -1.77 -20.62
CA GLY A 101 -2.56 -2.70 -21.74
C GLY A 101 -3.80 -3.58 -21.74
N HIS A 102 -4.18 -4.11 -20.58
CA HIS A 102 -5.38 -4.95 -20.46
C HIS A 102 -6.66 -4.19 -20.77
N TYR A 103 -6.75 -2.92 -20.35
CA TYR A 103 -7.93 -2.09 -20.66
C TYR A 103 -7.96 -1.56 -22.09
N LEU A 104 -6.81 -1.38 -22.74
CA LEU A 104 -6.75 -0.97 -24.14
C LEU A 104 -7.05 -2.12 -25.12
N ASP A 105 -6.74 -3.36 -24.74
CA ASP A 105 -6.92 -4.56 -25.58
C ASP A 105 -8.35 -5.13 -25.51
N GLY A 106 -9.16 -4.65 -24.57
CA GLY A 106 -10.55 -5.07 -24.42
C GLY A 106 -11.47 -4.39 -25.43
N ASP A 107 -12.40 -5.15 -26.02
CA ASP A 107 -13.46 -4.65 -26.93
C ASP A 107 -14.32 -3.51 -26.33
N SER A 108 -14.21 -3.30 -25.01
CA SER A 108 -14.90 -2.26 -24.26
C SER A 108 -14.50 -0.84 -24.69
N PHE A 109 -13.25 -0.63 -25.11
CA PHE A 109 -12.76 0.71 -25.49
C PHE A 109 -13.35 1.19 -26.83
N ILE A 110 -13.65 0.25 -27.74
CA ILE A 110 -14.14 0.58 -29.09
C ILE A 110 -15.65 0.79 -29.08
N ASN A 111 -16.39 0.09 -28.20
CA ASN A 111 -17.86 0.06 -28.25
C ASN A 111 -18.59 0.93 -27.23
N ASN A 112 -18.04 1.20 -26.04
CA ASN A 112 -18.80 1.81 -24.93
C ASN A 112 -18.20 3.10 -24.35
N GLY A 113 -17.09 3.62 -24.86
CA GLY A 113 -16.42 4.78 -24.27
C GLY A 113 -15.71 4.44 -22.94
N PHE A 114 -15.23 5.46 -22.25
CA PHE A 114 -14.59 5.33 -20.92
C PHE A 114 -15.65 5.04 -19.84
N GLU A 115 -16.08 3.81 -19.69
CA GLU A 115 -16.74 3.38 -18.47
C GLU A 115 -15.68 2.88 -17.49
N PHE A 116 -15.52 3.62 -16.38
CA PHE A 116 -14.72 3.16 -15.24
C PHE A 116 -15.45 1.97 -14.61
N ASP A 117 -15.01 0.77 -14.96
CA ASP A 117 -15.46 -0.44 -14.30
C ASP A 117 -14.96 -0.44 -12.85
N ASP A 118 -15.85 -0.69 -11.89
CA ASP A 118 -15.52 -0.73 -10.45
C ASP A 118 -14.42 -1.76 -10.12
N SER A 119 -14.16 -2.70 -11.02
CA SER A 119 -13.04 -3.64 -10.94
C SER A 119 -11.66 -2.97 -10.99
N ILE A 120 -11.51 -1.83 -11.67
CA ILE A 120 -10.26 -1.05 -11.72
C ILE A 120 -9.83 -0.63 -10.32
N ILE A 121 -10.76 -0.12 -9.51
CA ILE A 121 -10.46 0.33 -8.14
C ILE A 121 -9.91 -0.83 -7.32
N PHE A 122 -10.52 -2.00 -7.44
CA PHE A 122 -10.08 -3.20 -6.73
C PHE A 122 -8.67 -3.62 -7.17
N ILE A 123 -8.39 -3.65 -8.48
CA ILE A 123 -7.07 -4.00 -9.03
C ILE A 123 -6.00 -2.99 -8.57
N LEU A 124 -6.30 -1.68 -8.63
CA LEU A 124 -5.39 -0.64 -8.17
C LEU A 124 -5.07 -0.79 -6.67
N LEU A 125 -6.06 -1.10 -5.84
CA LEU A 125 -5.85 -1.33 -4.42
C LEU A 125 -4.97 -2.57 -4.15
N ILE A 126 -5.14 -3.65 -4.90
CA ILE A 126 -4.24 -4.82 -4.83
C ILE A 126 -2.81 -4.42 -5.18
N VAL A 127 -2.62 -3.67 -6.26
CA VAL A 127 -1.28 -3.22 -6.68
C VAL A 127 -0.64 -2.34 -5.61
N ILE A 128 -1.37 -1.34 -5.11
CA ILE A 128 -0.87 -0.44 -4.06
C ILE A 128 -0.45 -1.23 -2.81
N THR A 129 -1.32 -2.12 -2.35
CA THR A 129 -1.08 -2.91 -1.14
C THR A 129 0.05 -3.91 -1.33
N GLY A 130 0.06 -4.61 -2.46
CA GLY A 130 1.09 -5.58 -2.80
C GLY A 130 2.48 -4.94 -2.93
N VAL A 131 2.57 -3.81 -3.64
CA VAL A 131 3.84 -3.07 -3.78
C VAL A 131 4.32 -2.53 -2.43
N SER A 132 3.42 -2.08 -1.56
CA SER A 132 3.76 -1.62 -0.20
C SER A 132 4.37 -2.76 0.62
N ILE A 133 3.79 -3.96 0.59
CA ILE A 133 4.32 -5.14 1.28
C ILE A 133 5.68 -5.53 0.72
N VAL A 134 5.84 -5.59 -0.60
CA VAL A 134 7.11 -5.93 -1.25
C VAL A 134 8.20 -4.93 -0.89
N LYS A 135 7.90 -3.62 -0.97
CA LYS A 135 8.82 -2.55 -0.57
C LYS A 135 9.32 -2.74 0.86
N SER A 136 8.39 -2.88 1.79
CA SER A 136 8.72 -2.94 3.22
C SER A 136 9.46 -4.25 3.57
N SER A 137 9.08 -5.37 2.94
CA SER A 137 9.77 -6.65 3.10
C SER A 137 11.20 -6.60 2.54
N TYR A 138 11.39 -6.00 1.37
CA TYR A 138 12.72 -5.83 0.78
C TYR A 138 13.59 -4.87 1.60
N GLN A 139 13.00 -3.81 2.12
CA GLN A 139 13.69 -2.89 3.01
C GLN A 139 14.17 -3.60 4.29
N LEU A 140 13.31 -4.43 4.91
CA LEU A 140 13.67 -5.24 6.07
C LEU A 140 14.80 -6.23 5.76
N TYR A 141 14.72 -6.87 4.58
CA TYR A 141 15.77 -7.78 4.11
C TYR A 141 17.12 -7.04 4.00
N LEU A 142 17.15 -5.85 3.40
CA LEU A 142 18.37 -5.05 3.26
C LEU A 142 18.95 -4.63 4.61
N TYR A 143 18.10 -4.30 5.60
CA TYR A 143 18.58 -3.97 6.96
C TYR A 143 19.26 -5.14 7.65
N ARG A 144 18.89 -6.38 7.32
CA ARG A 144 19.46 -7.59 7.93
C ARG A 144 20.65 -8.15 7.20
N THR A 145 20.80 -7.86 5.91
CA THR A 145 21.86 -8.46 5.05
C THR A 145 22.97 -7.48 4.68
N ALA A 146 22.74 -6.19 4.82
CA ALA A 146 23.74 -5.15 4.56
C ALA A 146 24.34 -4.71 5.89
#